data_5c4a5fb8c4555df042275b158d13ae87
#
_entry.id   5c4a5fb8c4555df042275b158d13ae87
#
_cell.length_a   1.000
_cell.length_b   1.000
_cell.length_c   1.000
_cell.angle_alpha   90.00
_cell.angle_beta   90.00
_cell.angle_gamma   90.00
#
_symmetry.space_group_name_H-M   'P 1'
#
loop_
_entity.id
_entity.type
_entity.pdbx_description
1 polymer ?
#
loop_
_entity_poly.entity_id
_entity_poly.type
_entity_poly.pdbx_seq_one_letter_code
_entity_poly.pdbx_strand_id
1 'polypeptide(L)'
;MRYRLFSSSTLKGMPLAALILAAALAPGEAAAPAGNPFDQLSGDWKGGGTVRPADGKPKKVSCKATYKVAGSNISQNLRCTGNDYEINTSLKLTYKDGKIKGSWNEKTYDANGGVNGTAKGHTIHAVITGDKFSGRMSIKVSDAGHEINIVQLNQNSGTYRLVTSLFLRR
;
A
#
# COMPACT_ATOMS: atom_id res chain seq x y z
N MET A 1 -79.18 -11.97 45.59
CA MET A 1 -80.11 -10.84 45.87
C MET A 1 -79.42 -9.53 45.47
N ARG A 2 -80.08 -8.74 44.63
CA ARG A 2 -79.90 -7.34 44.26
C ARG A 2 -78.99 -7.04 43.12
N TYR A 3 -79.63 -6.70 42.04
CA TYR A 3 -79.34 -5.92 40.85
C TYR A 3 -78.88 -4.48 41.14
N ARG A 4 -78.10 -3.87 40.25
CA ARG A 4 -78.27 -2.54 39.61
C ARG A 4 -77.15 -2.42 38.51
N LEU A 5 -77.52 -2.41 37.27
CA LEU A 5 -78.06 -1.39 36.35
C LEU A 5 -77.08 -0.21 36.04
N PHE A 6 -76.69 -0.20 34.78
CA PHE A 6 -76.47 0.90 33.81
C PHE A 6 -75.63 2.09 34.20
N SER A 7 -74.61 2.33 33.38
CA SER A 7 -74.43 3.65 32.70
C SER A 7 -73.64 3.51 31.44
N SER A 8 -74.28 3.86 30.35
CA SER A 8 -73.67 4.04 29.01
C SER A 8 -72.91 5.35 29.01
N SER A 9 -71.62 5.33 28.60
CA SER A 9 -70.89 6.54 28.26
C SER A 9 -70.29 6.38 26.87
N THR A 10 -70.78 7.21 26.00
CA THR A 10 -70.41 7.43 24.61
C THR A 10 -68.95 7.70 24.47
N LEU A 11 -68.17 6.84 23.76
CA LEU A 11 -66.83 7.14 23.28
C LEU A 11 -66.92 7.98 22.04
N LYS A 12 -66.51 9.22 22.18
CA LYS A 12 -66.17 10.11 21.06
C LYS A 12 -64.95 9.59 20.33
N GLY A 13 -65.03 9.52 19.00
CA GLY A 13 -63.94 9.08 18.13
C GLY A 13 -62.72 9.95 18.26
N MET A 14 -61.56 9.31 18.43
CA MET A 14 -60.26 9.88 18.25
C MET A 14 -59.77 9.51 16.83
N PRO A 15 -59.32 10.48 16.04
CA PRO A 15 -58.71 10.16 14.73
C PRO A 15 -57.36 9.52 14.94
N LEU A 16 -57.16 8.39 14.31
CA LEU A 16 -55.89 7.67 14.22
C LEU A 16 -54.92 8.49 13.37
N ALA A 17 -54.03 9.25 14.02
CA ALA A 17 -52.95 9.93 13.32
C ALA A 17 -51.90 8.88 12.91
N ALA A 18 -51.87 8.53 11.62
CA ALA A 18 -50.84 7.69 11.02
C ALA A 18 -49.51 8.45 11.03
N LEU A 19 -48.60 8.08 11.95
CA LEU A 19 -47.22 8.54 11.93
C LEU A 19 -46.49 7.85 10.75
N ILE A 20 -46.32 8.54 9.64
CA ILE A 20 -45.46 8.10 8.54
C ILE A 20 -44.03 8.38 8.96
N LEU A 21 -43.32 7.33 9.38
CA LEU A 21 -41.89 7.36 9.66
C LEU A 21 -41.15 7.41 8.32
N ALA A 22 -40.83 8.62 7.86
CA ALA A 22 -39.98 8.82 6.70
C ALA A 22 -38.56 8.39 7.06
N ALA A 23 -38.16 7.18 6.68
CA ALA A 23 -36.76 6.74 6.73
C ALA A 23 -35.96 7.57 5.71
N ALA A 24 -35.23 8.57 6.18
CA ALA A 24 -34.27 9.30 5.38
C ALA A 24 -33.12 8.35 4.99
N LEU A 25 -33.14 7.87 3.75
CA LEU A 25 -31.99 7.23 3.12
C LEU A 25 -30.91 8.29 2.99
N ALA A 26 -29.95 8.31 3.91
CA ALA A 26 -28.74 9.11 3.76
C ALA A 26 -27.99 8.62 2.49
N PRO A 27 -27.66 9.50 1.55
CA PRO A 27 -26.85 9.11 0.42
C PRO A 27 -25.51 8.62 0.97
N GLY A 28 -25.20 7.34 0.72
CA GLY A 28 -23.89 6.78 1.04
C GLY A 28 -22.83 7.62 0.32
N GLU A 29 -21.93 8.23 1.08
CA GLU A 29 -20.75 8.90 0.52
C GLU A 29 -19.97 7.88 -0.29
N ALA A 30 -20.03 7.97 -1.60
CA ALA A 30 -19.17 7.22 -2.49
C ALA A 30 -17.73 7.60 -2.14
N ALA A 31 -16.96 6.65 -1.60
CA ALA A 31 -15.55 6.86 -1.32
C ALA A 31 -14.88 7.36 -2.60
N ALA A 32 -14.24 8.53 -2.53
CA ALA A 32 -13.48 9.06 -3.65
C ALA A 32 -12.51 7.97 -4.15
N PRO A 33 -12.35 7.78 -5.47
CA PRO A 33 -11.43 6.80 -6.02
C PRO A 33 -10.05 7.04 -5.42
N ALA A 34 -9.46 6.01 -4.82
CA ALA A 34 -8.13 6.10 -4.26
C ALA A 34 -7.18 6.56 -5.38
N GLY A 35 -6.55 7.73 -5.21
CA GLY A 35 -5.63 8.28 -6.19
C GLY A 35 -4.53 7.27 -6.55
N ASN A 36 -3.92 7.44 -7.71
CA ASN A 36 -2.82 6.58 -8.14
C ASN A 36 -1.66 6.68 -7.12
N PRO A 37 -1.26 5.58 -6.44
CA PRO A 37 -0.23 5.61 -5.41
C PRO A 37 1.14 6.05 -5.94
N PHE A 38 1.33 6.05 -7.26
CA PHE A 38 2.58 6.44 -7.91
C PHE A 38 2.73 7.96 -8.08
N ASP A 39 1.66 8.74 -8.06
CA ASP A 39 1.70 10.18 -8.37
C ASP A 39 2.67 10.95 -7.48
N GLN A 40 2.76 10.56 -6.22
CA GLN A 40 3.68 11.19 -5.25
C GLN A 40 5.14 10.78 -5.43
N LEU A 41 5.42 9.72 -6.19
CA LEU A 41 6.77 9.21 -6.40
C LEU A 41 7.50 9.90 -7.56
N SER A 42 6.81 10.56 -8.50
CA SER A 42 7.43 11.16 -9.68
C SER A 42 8.57 12.12 -9.32
N GLY A 43 9.69 12.04 -10.04
CA GLY A 43 10.85 12.91 -9.88
C GLY A 43 12.11 12.23 -9.36
N ASP A 44 13.06 13.06 -8.91
CA ASP A 44 14.38 12.63 -8.43
C ASP A 44 14.42 12.63 -6.90
N TRP A 45 15.02 11.57 -6.35
CA TRP A 45 15.09 11.31 -4.93
C TRP A 45 16.51 10.93 -4.52
N LYS A 46 16.93 11.36 -3.33
CA LYS A 46 18.24 11.07 -2.75
C LYS A 46 18.07 10.63 -1.29
N GLY A 47 18.99 9.80 -0.85
CA GLY A 47 19.01 9.35 0.53
C GLY A 47 19.94 8.19 0.73
N GLY A 48 19.54 7.23 1.55
CA GLY A 48 20.35 6.05 1.79
C GLY A 48 19.75 5.17 2.88
N GLY A 49 20.56 4.29 3.38
CA GLY A 49 20.14 3.35 4.41
C GLY A 49 21.10 2.19 4.54
N THR A 50 20.52 1.02 4.78
CA THR A 50 21.26 -0.21 5.00
C THR A 50 20.79 -1.29 4.05
N VAL A 51 21.73 -2.00 3.44
CA VAL A 51 21.49 -3.25 2.72
C VAL A 51 22.26 -4.38 3.40
N ARG A 52 21.77 -5.59 3.27
CA ARG A 52 22.37 -6.78 3.86
C ARG A 52 22.54 -7.83 2.75
N PRO A 53 23.74 -7.94 2.17
CA PRO A 53 24.07 -8.96 1.18
C PRO A 53 24.00 -10.39 1.74
N ALA A 54 24.29 -11.35 0.88
CA ALA A 54 24.28 -12.78 1.24
C ALA A 54 25.30 -13.14 2.34
N ASP A 55 26.43 -12.42 2.43
CA ASP A 55 27.42 -12.58 3.49
C ASP A 55 26.89 -12.20 4.90
N GLY A 56 25.71 -11.59 4.94
CA GLY A 56 24.98 -11.25 6.16
C GLY A 56 25.42 -9.99 6.87
N LYS A 57 26.50 -9.35 6.49
CA LYS A 57 26.98 -8.10 7.12
C LYS A 57 26.20 -6.89 6.57
N PRO A 58 25.63 -6.03 7.43
CA PRO A 58 24.94 -4.83 6.98
C PRO A 58 25.94 -3.82 6.40
N LYS A 59 25.58 -3.25 5.25
CA LYS A 59 26.38 -2.23 4.57
C LYS A 59 25.57 -0.95 4.45
N LYS A 60 26.16 0.18 4.81
CA LYS A 60 25.57 1.51 4.59
C LYS A 60 25.71 1.89 3.13
N VAL A 61 24.65 2.47 2.56
CA VAL A 61 24.62 2.93 1.18
C VAL A 61 24.01 4.31 1.07
N SER A 62 24.51 5.08 0.09
CA SER A 62 23.89 6.32 -0.40
C SER A 62 23.20 6.03 -1.72
N CYS A 63 21.97 6.50 -1.88
CA CYS A 63 21.12 6.15 -3.01
C CYS A 63 20.62 7.39 -3.75
N LYS A 64 20.45 7.24 -5.07
CA LYS A 64 19.72 8.14 -5.96
C LYS A 64 18.67 7.32 -6.70
N ALA A 65 17.46 7.83 -6.75
CA ALA A 65 16.36 7.21 -7.50
C ALA A 65 15.69 8.25 -8.39
N THR A 66 15.34 7.86 -9.60
CA THR A 66 14.50 8.63 -10.52
C THR A 66 13.26 7.82 -10.82
N TYR A 67 12.10 8.41 -10.60
CA TYR A 67 10.81 7.83 -10.93
C TYR A 67 10.15 8.62 -12.06
N LYS A 68 9.65 7.91 -13.06
CA LYS A 68 8.82 8.46 -14.14
C LYS A 68 7.44 7.81 -14.06
N VAL A 69 6.41 8.64 -13.87
CA VAL A 69 5.02 8.21 -13.78
C VAL A 69 4.27 8.66 -15.03
N ALA A 70 3.55 7.75 -15.66
CA ALA A 70 2.72 8.00 -16.83
C ALA A 70 1.40 7.25 -16.67
N GLY A 71 0.36 7.95 -16.19
CA GLY A 71 -0.91 7.34 -15.83
C GLY A 71 -0.70 6.24 -14.79
N SER A 72 -1.19 5.06 -15.09
CA SER A 72 -1.05 3.89 -14.21
C SER A 72 0.32 3.20 -14.23
N ASN A 73 1.27 3.72 -15.00
CA ASN A 73 2.59 3.11 -15.13
C ASN A 73 3.65 3.91 -14.38
N ILE A 74 4.57 3.20 -13.75
CA ILE A 74 5.77 3.79 -13.14
C ILE A 74 7.01 3.04 -13.60
N SER A 75 8.06 3.77 -13.92
CA SER A 75 9.41 3.25 -14.04
C SER A 75 10.31 3.92 -13.01
N GLN A 76 11.19 3.12 -12.40
CA GLN A 76 12.19 3.57 -11.44
C GLN A 76 13.58 3.15 -11.92
N ASN A 77 14.54 4.04 -11.74
CA ASN A 77 15.96 3.69 -11.72
C ASN A 77 16.51 4.04 -10.35
N LEU A 78 17.03 3.06 -9.63
CA LEU A 78 17.66 3.21 -8.32
C LEU A 78 19.13 2.82 -8.41
N ARG A 79 20.01 3.71 -7.99
CA ARG A 79 21.42 3.42 -7.85
C ARG A 79 21.86 3.72 -6.42
N CYS A 80 22.41 2.72 -5.76
CA CYS A 80 22.95 2.84 -4.41
C CYS A 80 24.44 2.44 -4.41
N THR A 81 25.27 3.22 -3.73
CA THR A 81 26.71 2.97 -3.59
C THR A 81 27.11 2.98 -2.12
N GLY A 82 27.95 2.07 -1.74
CA GLY A 82 28.66 1.98 -0.46
C GLY A 82 30.15 1.86 -0.70
N ASN A 83 30.94 1.61 0.34
CA ASN A 83 32.39 1.51 0.21
C ASN A 83 32.83 0.34 -0.71
N ASP A 84 32.13 -0.79 -0.60
CA ASP A 84 32.45 -2.05 -1.29
C ASP A 84 31.18 -2.74 -1.84
N TYR A 85 30.12 -1.97 -2.06
CA TYR A 85 28.84 -2.51 -2.47
C TYR A 85 28.08 -1.53 -3.37
N GLU A 86 27.55 -2.02 -4.47
CA GLU A 86 26.76 -1.25 -5.42
C GLU A 86 25.47 -1.99 -5.78
N ILE A 87 24.39 -1.24 -5.95
CA ILE A 87 23.10 -1.70 -6.49
C ILE A 87 22.72 -0.80 -7.64
N ASN A 88 22.31 -1.39 -8.76
CA ASN A 88 21.82 -0.69 -9.94
C ASN A 88 20.54 -1.34 -10.45
N THR A 89 19.43 -0.97 -9.84
CA THR A 89 18.11 -1.58 -10.09
C THR A 89 17.25 -0.70 -10.97
N SER A 90 16.57 -1.30 -11.92
CA SER A 90 15.44 -0.72 -12.64
C SER A 90 14.16 -1.50 -12.37
N LEU A 91 13.04 -0.78 -12.30
CA LEU A 91 11.72 -1.33 -11.99
C LEU A 91 10.70 -0.75 -12.98
N LYS A 92 9.77 -1.56 -13.43
CA LYS A 92 8.60 -1.14 -14.22
C LYS A 92 7.36 -1.77 -13.64
N LEU A 93 6.40 -0.95 -13.19
CA LEU A 93 5.13 -1.43 -12.61
C LEU A 93 3.95 -0.78 -13.30
N THR A 94 2.83 -1.50 -13.30
CA THR A 94 1.51 -1.01 -13.67
C THR A 94 0.58 -1.16 -12.46
N TYR A 95 -0.21 -0.11 -12.20
CA TYR A 95 -1.26 -0.08 -11.19
C TYR A 95 -2.63 -0.22 -11.84
N LYS A 96 -3.46 -1.11 -11.32
CA LYS A 96 -4.86 -1.27 -11.72
C LYS A 96 -5.67 -1.81 -10.55
N ASP A 97 -6.73 -1.11 -10.18
CA ASP A 97 -7.72 -1.53 -9.18
C ASP A 97 -7.08 -2.00 -7.85
N GLY A 98 -6.16 -1.20 -7.31
CA GLY A 98 -5.47 -1.53 -6.08
C GLY A 98 -4.35 -2.57 -6.22
N LYS A 99 -4.15 -3.14 -7.39
CA LYS A 99 -3.12 -4.15 -7.67
C LYS A 99 -1.96 -3.54 -8.44
N ILE A 100 -0.76 -4.02 -8.13
CA ILE A 100 0.44 -3.69 -8.91
C ILE A 100 1.05 -4.96 -9.48
N LYS A 101 1.56 -4.84 -10.70
CA LYS A 101 2.27 -5.91 -11.39
C LYS A 101 3.37 -5.33 -12.24
N GLY A 102 4.48 -6.05 -12.37
CA GLY A 102 5.56 -5.63 -13.22
C GLY A 102 6.81 -6.46 -13.09
N SER A 103 7.95 -5.85 -13.39
CA SER A 103 9.25 -6.50 -13.40
C SER A 103 10.33 -5.61 -12.80
N TRP A 104 11.40 -6.24 -12.35
CA TRP A 104 12.62 -5.60 -11.89
C TRP A 104 13.84 -6.23 -12.57
N ASN A 105 14.89 -5.44 -12.65
CA ASN A 105 16.19 -5.88 -13.12
C ASN A 105 17.28 -5.21 -12.28
N GLU A 106 18.26 -5.97 -11.85
CA GLU A 106 19.45 -5.50 -11.13
C GLU A 106 20.69 -5.84 -11.97
N LYS A 107 21.43 -4.79 -12.37
CA LYS A 107 22.50 -4.92 -13.37
C LYS A 107 23.83 -5.36 -12.78
N THR A 108 24.11 -5.00 -11.51
CA THR A 108 25.41 -5.30 -10.88
C THR A 108 25.59 -6.81 -10.66
N TYR A 109 24.50 -7.51 -10.32
CA TYR A 109 24.53 -8.94 -10.00
C TYR A 109 23.83 -9.79 -11.06
N ASP A 110 23.41 -9.16 -12.17
CA ASP A 110 22.70 -9.82 -13.27
C ASP A 110 21.50 -10.63 -12.75
N ALA A 111 20.61 -9.95 -12.06
CA ALA A 111 19.40 -10.54 -11.48
C ALA A 111 18.16 -9.82 -12.00
N ASN A 112 17.09 -10.57 -12.21
CA ASN A 112 15.84 -10.00 -12.68
C ASN A 112 14.65 -10.84 -12.19
N GLY A 113 13.43 -10.32 -12.39
CA GLY A 113 12.24 -11.05 -12.01
C GLY A 113 10.96 -10.26 -12.04
N GLY A 114 9.93 -10.83 -11.41
CA GLY A 114 8.60 -10.27 -11.33
C GLY A 114 8.33 -9.51 -10.04
N VAL A 115 7.34 -8.63 -10.11
CA VAL A 115 6.75 -7.93 -8.97
C VAL A 115 5.26 -8.06 -9.03
N ASN A 116 4.63 -8.51 -7.94
CA ASN A 116 3.19 -8.58 -7.79
C ASN A 116 2.80 -8.07 -6.40
N GLY A 117 1.75 -7.26 -6.31
CA GLY A 117 1.37 -6.71 -5.02
C GLY A 117 0.11 -5.87 -5.04
N THR A 118 -0.03 -5.07 -4.00
CA THR A 118 -1.15 -4.15 -3.80
C THR A 118 -0.64 -2.77 -3.40
N ALA A 119 -1.43 -1.75 -3.72
CA ALA A 119 -1.20 -0.39 -3.27
C ALA A 119 -2.50 0.19 -2.74
N LYS A 120 -2.44 0.82 -1.56
CA LYS A 120 -3.57 1.51 -0.93
C LYS A 120 -3.08 2.78 -0.25
N GLY A 121 -3.64 3.91 -0.67
CA GLY A 121 -3.21 5.22 -0.19
C GLY A 121 -1.69 5.41 -0.43
N HIS A 122 -0.95 5.65 0.61
CA HIS A 122 0.49 5.92 0.57
C HIS A 122 1.37 4.68 0.79
N THR A 123 0.78 3.48 0.75
CA THR A 123 1.51 2.25 1.07
C THR A 123 1.43 1.25 -0.08
N ILE A 124 2.57 0.69 -0.43
CA ILE A 124 2.73 -0.37 -1.44
C ILE A 124 3.29 -1.60 -0.74
N HIS A 125 2.67 -2.75 -0.96
CA HIS A 125 3.18 -4.06 -0.54
C HIS A 125 3.31 -4.96 -1.75
N ALA A 126 4.48 -5.55 -1.94
CA ALA A 126 4.75 -6.40 -3.10
C ALA A 126 5.57 -7.64 -2.73
N VAL A 127 5.35 -8.69 -3.48
CA VAL A 127 6.25 -9.85 -3.56
C VAL A 127 7.15 -9.64 -4.77
N ILE A 128 8.44 -9.77 -4.54
CA ILE A 128 9.49 -9.76 -5.55
C ILE A 128 9.89 -11.21 -5.78
N THR A 129 9.90 -11.65 -7.02
CA THR A 129 10.32 -12.99 -7.40
C THR A 129 11.43 -12.92 -8.45
N GLY A 130 12.38 -13.82 -8.38
CA GLY A 130 13.47 -13.93 -9.35
C GLY A 130 14.39 -15.11 -9.00
N ASP A 131 15.24 -15.48 -9.92
CA ASP A 131 16.11 -16.68 -9.79
C ASP A 131 17.16 -16.51 -8.67
N LYS A 132 17.74 -15.30 -8.58
CA LYS A 132 18.79 -15.01 -7.60
C LYS A 132 18.27 -14.32 -6.34
N PHE A 133 17.03 -13.80 -6.38
CA PHE A 133 16.47 -13.04 -5.27
C PHE A 133 14.94 -13.13 -5.25
N SER A 134 14.38 -13.43 -4.08
CA SER A 134 12.96 -13.35 -3.81
C SER A 134 12.70 -12.77 -2.43
N GLY A 135 11.68 -11.93 -2.31
CA GLY A 135 11.39 -11.26 -1.05
C GLY A 135 10.04 -10.55 -1.03
N ARG A 136 9.77 -9.89 0.07
CA ARG A 136 8.62 -8.98 0.22
C ARG A 136 9.11 -7.56 0.38
N MET A 137 8.52 -6.65 -0.37
CA MET A 137 8.82 -5.23 -0.36
C MET A 137 7.66 -4.45 0.22
N SER A 138 7.95 -3.46 1.03
CA SER A 138 7.01 -2.41 1.42
C SER A 138 7.60 -1.04 1.09
N ILE A 139 6.76 -0.16 0.52
CA ILE A 139 7.09 1.25 0.31
C ILE A 139 6.04 2.07 1.03
N LYS A 140 6.47 2.99 1.89
CA LYS A 140 5.61 3.96 2.55
C LYS A 140 6.00 5.36 2.11
N VAL A 141 5.07 6.07 1.50
CA VAL A 141 5.27 7.44 1.00
C VAL A 141 4.71 8.44 2.01
N SER A 142 5.40 9.54 2.22
CA SER A 142 4.97 10.66 3.05
C SER A 142 5.52 11.97 2.49
N ASP A 143 5.09 13.10 3.03
CA ASP A 143 5.62 14.43 2.63
C ASP A 143 7.12 14.56 2.92
N ALA A 144 7.62 13.87 3.95
CA ALA A 144 9.03 13.88 4.32
C ALA A 144 9.93 13.03 3.38
N GLY A 145 9.33 12.11 2.62
CA GLY A 145 10.04 11.18 1.75
C GLY A 145 9.36 9.83 1.63
N HIS A 146 10.07 8.85 1.14
CA HIS A 146 9.57 7.49 1.12
C HIS A 146 10.58 6.49 1.69
N GLU A 147 10.04 5.52 2.40
CA GLU A 147 10.77 4.41 2.99
C GLU A 147 10.57 3.16 2.15
N ILE A 148 11.66 2.44 1.87
CA ILE A 148 11.66 1.17 1.14
C ILE A 148 12.25 0.11 2.06
N ASN A 149 11.45 -0.89 2.43
CA ASN A 149 11.91 -2.04 3.19
C ASN A 149 11.72 -3.32 2.38
N ILE A 150 12.74 -4.18 2.36
CA ILE A 150 12.67 -5.50 1.75
C ILE A 150 13.08 -6.54 2.79
N VAL A 151 12.24 -7.56 2.95
CA VAL A 151 12.53 -8.74 3.76
C VAL A 151 12.67 -9.95 2.83
N GLN A 152 13.62 -10.82 3.14
CA GLN A 152 13.88 -12.06 2.41
C GLN A 152 13.65 -13.26 3.33
N LEU A 153 13.04 -14.31 2.79
CA LEU A 153 12.90 -15.57 3.50
C LEU A 153 14.24 -16.28 3.59
N ASN A 154 14.69 -16.58 4.79
CA ASN A 154 15.80 -17.47 4.99
C ASN A 154 15.29 -18.92 4.87
N GLN A 155 15.72 -19.60 3.82
CA GLN A 155 15.29 -20.97 3.50
C GLN A 155 15.61 -21.97 4.60
N ASN A 156 16.73 -21.76 5.33
CA ASN A 156 17.19 -22.68 6.38
C ASN A 156 16.41 -22.54 7.68
N SER A 157 16.00 -21.31 8.05
CA SER A 157 15.32 -21.04 9.32
C SER A 157 13.81 -20.83 9.17
N GLY A 158 13.30 -20.67 7.94
CA GLY A 158 11.90 -20.34 7.69
C GLY A 158 11.49 -18.93 8.14
N THR A 159 12.45 -18.08 8.56
CA THR A 159 12.18 -16.73 9.08
C THR A 159 12.47 -15.65 8.03
N TYR A 160 11.72 -14.55 8.11
CA TYR A 160 11.99 -13.38 7.28
C TYR A 160 13.05 -12.49 7.95
N ARG A 161 14.03 -12.05 7.15
CA ARG A 161 15.09 -11.14 7.58
C ARG A 161 15.00 -9.85 6.76
N LEU A 162 15.11 -8.70 7.44
CA LEU A 162 15.24 -7.40 6.77
C LEU A 162 16.59 -7.33 6.05
N VAL A 163 16.56 -7.21 4.72
CA VAL A 163 17.75 -7.16 3.86
C VAL A 163 17.97 -5.79 3.24
N THR A 164 16.94 -4.95 3.19
CA THR A 164 17.05 -3.58 2.68
C THR A 164 16.17 -2.66 3.50
N SER A 165 16.71 -1.52 3.93
CA SER A 165 15.97 -0.44 4.54
C SER A 165 16.57 0.87 4.04
N LEU A 166 15.81 1.61 3.22
CA LEU A 166 16.22 2.88 2.62
C LEU A 166 15.20 3.95 2.94
N PHE A 167 15.69 5.18 3.13
CA PHE A 167 14.87 6.37 3.20
C PHE A 167 15.36 7.41 2.19
N LEU A 168 14.47 7.85 1.29
CA LEU A 168 14.78 8.77 0.22
C LEU A 168 13.91 10.03 0.32
N ARG A 169 14.50 11.19 0.01
CA ARG A 169 13.86 12.52 -0.01
C ARG A 169 14.05 13.17 -1.38
N ARG A 170 13.21 14.13 -1.70
CA ARG A 170 13.42 15.01 -2.85
C ARG A 170 14.56 15.99 -2.62
#